data_dd2d83ea318e893e5c89c1b854facb3f
#
_entry.id   dd2d83ea318e893e5c89c1b854facb3f
#
_cell.length_a   1.000
_cell.length_b   1.000
_cell.length_c   1.000
_cell.angle_alpha   90.00
_cell.angle_beta   90.00
_cell.angle_gamma   90.00
#
_symmetry.space_group_name_H-M   'P 1'
#
loop_
_entity.id
_entity.type
_entity.pdbx_description
1 polymer ?
#
loop_
_entity_poly.entity_id
_entity_poly.type
_entity_poly.pdbx_seq_one_letter_code
_entity_poly.pdbx_strand_id
1 'polypeptide(L)'
;VDARYLAQFAEETFGVTDVIAEHLGGRWTIDIAKYKRRGRLMTETWGLDRDRCDAVSLLDAICNSRSVVLYTDEGALDTEGTFAAQGKCEKITEEFRRWIFSDPQRTEVLVAEYNQRFNSLRAPRYDGSKLRLPGLSDHFTPHPYQRDAVARIIAEPATLLDHVVGAGKTGTML
;
A
#
# COMPACT_ATOMS: atom_id res chain seq x y z
N VAL A 1 -1.66 -4.11 6.22
CA VAL A 1 -1.59 -3.83 7.67
C VAL A 1 -2.45 -4.86 8.37
N ASP A 2 -1.97 -5.41 9.50
CA ASP A 2 -2.74 -6.34 10.34
C ASP A 2 -3.90 -5.60 11.02
N ALA A 3 -5.07 -6.25 11.12
CA ALA A 3 -6.28 -5.69 11.71
C ALA A 3 -6.09 -5.20 13.15
N ARG A 4 -5.23 -5.87 13.93
CA ARG A 4 -4.89 -5.48 15.32
C ARG A 4 -4.34 -4.06 15.41
N TYR A 5 -3.60 -3.57 14.40
CA TYR A 5 -3.06 -2.21 14.44
C TYR A 5 -4.16 -1.16 14.22
N LEU A 6 -5.21 -1.48 13.46
CA LEU A 6 -6.35 -0.58 13.29
C LEU A 6 -7.17 -0.49 14.58
N ALA A 7 -7.38 -1.62 15.27
CA ALA A 7 -8.04 -1.62 16.57
C ALA A 7 -7.23 -0.82 17.60
N GLN A 8 -5.94 -1.11 17.73
CA GLN A 8 -5.05 -0.39 18.65
C GLN A 8 -4.98 1.12 18.36
N PHE A 9 -4.88 1.50 17.10
CA PHE A 9 -4.92 2.91 16.70
C PHE A 9 -6.20 3.61 17.15
N ALA A 10 -7.36 2.96 16.90
CA ALA A 10 -8.63 3.51 17.27
C ALA A 10 -8.76 3.64 18.80
N GLU A 11 -8.31 2.64 19.56
CA GLU A 11 -8.33 2.67 21.02
C GLU A 11 -7.47 3.80 21.59
N GLU A 12 -6.22 3.92 21.11
CA GLU A 12 -5.29 4.93 21.59
C GLU A 12 -5.67 6.35 21.15
N THR A 13 -6.12 6.52 19.90
CA THR A 13 -6.36 7.85 19.32
C THR A 13 -7.75 8.37 19.63
N PHE A 14 -8.77 7.51 19.61
CA PHE A 14 -10.16 7.92 19.83
C PHE A 14 -10.60 7.77 21.28
N GLY A 15 -9.74 7.19 22.15
CA GLY A 15 -10.02 7.01 23.56
C GLY A 15 -11.14 6.02 23.83
N VAL A 16 -11.22 4.95 23.05
CA VAL A 16 -12.24 3.90 23.15
C VAL A 16 -11.59 2.57 23.51
N THR A 17 -12.40 1.57 23.83
CA THR A 17 -11.94 0.20 24.14
C THR A 17 -12.79 -0.83 23.41
N ASP A 18 -12.27 -2.04 23.26
CA ASP A 18 -12.94 -3.18 22.63
C ASP A 18 -13.36 -2.86 21.18
N VAL A 19 -12.44 -2.28 20.44
CA VAL A 19 -12.60 -2.07 18.99
C VAL A 19 -12.41 -3.40 18.27
N ILE A 20 -13.39 -3.75 17.47
CA ILE A 20 -13.33 -4.93 16.59
C ILE A 20 -12.84 -4.46 15.24
N ALA A 21 -11.73 -5.04 14.76
CA ALA A 21 -11.23 -4.82 13.41
C ALA A 21 -10.99 -6.17 12.73
N GLU A 22 -11.62 -6.37 11.59
CA GLU A 22 -11.54 -7.62 10.81
C GLU A 22 -11.37 -7.31 9.32
N HIS A 23 -10.66 -8.20 8.63
CA HIS A 23 -10.52 -8.13 7.17
C HIS A 23 -10.91 -9.45 6.55
N LEU A 24 -12.08 -9.49 5.93
CA LEU A 24 -12.64 -10.69 5.29
C LEU A 24 -13.07 -10.38 3.85
N GLY A 25 -12.69 -11.23 2.92
CA GLY A 25 -13.11 -11.11 1.51
C GLY A 25 -12.73 -9.78 0.85
N GLY A 26 -11.63 -9.16 1.25
CA GLY A 26 -11.18 -7.87 0.71
C GLY A 26 -11.89 -6.64 1.32
N ARG A 27 -12.75 -6.85 2.32
CA ARG A 27 -13.46 -5.79 3.02
C ARG A 27 -13.00 -5.70 4.47
N TRP A 28 -12.81 -4.48 4.93
CA TRP A 28 -12.58 -4.15 6.34
C TRP A 28 -13.91 -3.97 7.07
N THR A 29 -13.95 -4.40 8.30
CA THR A 29 -15.02 -4.10 9.25
C THR A 29 -14.37 -3.57 10.52
N ILE A 30 -14.65 -2.31 10.84
CA ILE A 30 -14.17 -1.68 12.07
C ILE A 30 -15.39 -1.22 12.83
N ASP A 31 -15.63 -1.78 14.00
CA ASP A 31 -16.84 -1.57 14.78
C ASP A 31 -16.56 -1.50 16.28
N ILE A 32 -17.52 -0.96 16.99
CA ILE A 32 -17.52 -0.78 18.43
C ILE A 32 -18.97 -0.76 18.94
N ALA A 33 -19.17 -1.15 20.18
CA ALA A 33 -20.50 -1.12 20.79
C ALA A 33 -21.12 0.30 20.74
N LYS A 34 -22.40 0.40 20.36
CA LYS A 34 -23.11 1.67 20.13
C LYS A 34 -22.98 2.68 21.26
N TYR A 35 -23.01 2.22 22.52
CA TYR A 35 -22.90 3.09 23.68
C TYR A 35 -21.52 3.74 23.85
N LYS A 36 -20.48 3.18 23.22
CA LYS A 36 -19.12 3.71 23.22
C LYS A 36 -18.85 4.72 22.10
N ARG A 37 -19.78 4.87 21.14
CA ARG A 37 -19.66 5.80 20.00
C ARG A 37 -19.88 7.26 20.38
N ARG A 38 -20.08 7.53 21.66
CA ARG A 38 -20.32 8.87 22.20
C ARG A 38 -19.09 9.36 22.94
N GLY A 39 -18.85 10.64 22.86
CA GLY A 39 -17.72 11.28 23.53
C GLY A 39 -17.03 12.29 22.61
N ARG A 40 -16.42 13.28 23.21
CA ARG A 40 -15.85 14.42 22.50
C ARG A 40 -14.80 14.02 21.46
N LEU A 41 -13.96 13.03 21.77
CA LEU A 41 -12.97 12.53 20.82
C LEU A 41 -13.63 11.88 19.59
N MET A 42 -14.71 11.13 19.84
CA MET A 42 -15.42 10.38 18.79
C MET A 42 -16.24 11.25 17.86
N THR A 43 -16.89 12.30 18.40
CA THR A 43 -17.90 13.07 17.67
C THR A 43 -17.49 14.50 17.35
N GLU A 44 -16.48 15.06 18.03
CA GLU A 44 -16.02 16.42 17.77
C GLU A 44 -14.59 16.46 17.22
N THR A 45 -13.66 15.74 17.86
CA THR A 45 -12.24 15.82 17.52
C THR A 45 -11.91 15.05 16.24
N TRP A 46 -12.32 13.76 16.19
CA TRP A 46 -11.99 12.84 15.10
C TRP A 46 -13.17 12.48 14.22
N GLY A 47 -14.39 12.74 14.66
CA GLY A 47 -15.63 12.51 13.93
C GLY A 47 -16.53 13.73 13.93
N LEU A 48 -17.79 13.50 13.59
CA LEU A 48 -18.90 14.43 13.65
C LEU A 48 -20.05 13.82 14.47
N ASP A 49 -20.81 14.65 15.18
CA ASP A 49 -22.01 14.22 15.92
C ASP A 49 -23.19 14.01 14.96
N ARG A 50 -23.02 13.04 14.07
CA ARG A 50 -24.02 12.61 13.09
C ARG A 50 -23.98 11.10 12.93
N ASP A 51 -25.09 10.51 12.49
CA ASP A 51 -25.16 9.08 12.25
C ASP A 51 -24.07 8.63 11.26
N ARG A 52 -23.37 7.57 11.61
CA ARG A 52 -22.27 6.99 10.83
C ARG A 52 -21.11 7.94 10.50
N CYS A 53 -20.95 9.03 11.25
CA CYS A 53 -19.84 9.98 11.09
C CYS A 53 -18.97 10.09 12.34
N ASP A 54 -19.14 9.21 13.32
CA ASP A 54 -18.21 9.06 14.42
C ASP A 54 -16.83 8.56 13.91
N ALA A 55 -15.79 8.75 14.72
CA ALA A 55 -14.42 8.47 14.33
C ALA A 55 -14.18 7.02 13.84
N VAL A 56 -14.85 6.03 14.48
CA VAL A 56 -14.73 4.61 14.07
C VAL A 56 -15.43 4.36 12.74
N SER A 57 -16.61 4.96 12.52
CA SER A 57 -17.32 4.86 11.23
C SER A 57 -16.53 5.51 10.08
N LEU A 58 -15.87 6.63 10.34
CA LEU A 58 -15.00 7.28 9.37
C LEU A 58 -13.75 6.43 9.09
N LEU A 59 -13.14 5.83 10.10
CA LEU A 59 -12.00 4.91 9.93
C LEU A 59 -12.38 3.69 9.08
N ASP A 60 -13.56 3.10 9.33
CA ASP A 60 -14.09 2.01 8.49
C ASP A 60 -14.30 2.45 7.03
N ALA A 61 -14.82 3.65 6.80
CA ALA A 61 -14.97 4.21 5.47
C ALA A 61 -13.61 4.39 4.76
N ILE A 62 -12.60 4.92 5.45
CA ILE A 62 -11.23 5.11 4.93
C ILE A 62 -10.62 3.77 4.54
N CYS A 63 -10.68 2.77 5.41
CA CYS A 63 -10.11 1.45 5.14
C CYS A 63 -10.75 0.74 3.94
N ASN A 64 -12.02 1.03 3.67
CA ASN A 64 -12.76 0.51 2.52
C ASN A 64 -12.75 1.43 1.29
N SER A 65 -11.98 2.53 1.30
CA SER A 65 -11.94 3.52 0.22
C SER A 65 -13.33 4.06 -0.14
N ARG A 66 -14.23 4.17 0.85
CA ARG A 66 -15.58 4.70 0.66
C ARG A 66 -15.59 6.22 0.85
N SER A 67 -16.14 6.92 -0.12
CA SER A 67 -16.41 8.35 0.02
C SER A 67 -17.55 8.59 1.02
N VAL A 68 -17.34 9.49 1.97
CA VAL A 68 -18.37 9.92 2.89
C VAL A 68 -19.15 11.08 2.27
N VAL A 69 -20.44 10.89 2.06
CA VAL A 69 -21.36 11.89 1.53
C VAL A 69 -22.56 11.98 2.48
N LEU A 70 -22.88 13.18 2.91
CA LEU A 70 -23.96 13.43 3.85
C LEU A 70 -25.15 14.10 3.16
N TYR A 71 -26.32 13.79 3.69
CA TYR A 71 -27.58 14.35 3.24
C TYR A 71 -28.31 15.02 4.41
N THR A 72 -29.08 16.03 4.10
CA THR A 72 -30.00 16.66 5.06
C THR A 72 -31.20 15.74 5.36
N ASP A 73 -31.95 16.03 6.38
CA ASP A 73 -33.18 15.29 6.73
C ASP A 73 -34.22 15.33 5.57
N GLU A 74 -34.13 16.33 4.71
CA GLU A 74 -34.97 16.49 3.53
C GLU A 74 -34.45 15.70 2.31
N GLY A 75 -33.31 14.99 2.44
CA GLY A 75 -32.69 14.19 1.38
C GLY A 75 -31.85 15.00 0.38
N ALA A 76 -31.62 16.29 0.61
CA ALA A 76 -30.72 17.11 -0.18
C ALA A 76 -29.24 16.86 0.21
N LEU A 77 -28.33 17.07 -0.71
CA LEU A 77 -26.89 16.96 -0.44
C LEU A 77 -26.45 18.01 0.59
N ASP A 78 -25.90 17.56 1.72
CA ASP A 78 -25.26 18.43 2.69
C ASP A 78 -23.79 18.63 2.32
N THR A 79 -23.52 19.66 1.55
CA THR A 79 -22.17 19.97 1.05
C THR A 79 -21.21 20.33 2.19
N GLU A 80 -21.66 21.11 3.17
CA GLU A 80 -20.84 21.56 4.30
C GLU A 80 -20.49 20.38 5.23
N GLY A 81 -21.48 19.58 5.60
CA GLY A 81 -21.28 18.38 6.40
C GLY A 81 -20.40 17.34 5.68
N THR A 82 -20.58 17.17 4.38
CA THR A 82 -19.75 16.28 3.56
C THR A 82 -18.29 16.74 3.56
N PHE A 83 -18.05 18.03 3.35
CA PHE A 83 -16.69 18.59 3.37
C PHE A 83 -16.04 18.45 4.75
N ALA A 84 -16.80 18.72 5.82
CA ALA A 84 -16.33 18.52 7.19
C ALA A 84 -15.95 17.06 7.47
N ALA A 85 -16.78 16.09 7.05
CA ALA A 85 -16.49 14.67 7.21
C ALA A 85 -15.23 14.23 6.41
N GLN A 86 -15.06 14.72 5.19
CA GLN A 86 -13.86 14.44 4.39
C GLN A 86 -12.60 15.01 5.05
N GLY A 87 -12.65 16.21 5.59
CA GLY A 87 -11.54 16.79 6.37
C GLY A 87 -11.18 15.97 7.62
N LYS A 88 -12.18 15.35 8.29
CA LYS A 88 -11.93 14.41 9.39
C LYS A 88 -11.26 13.12 8.87
N CYS A 89 -11.67 12.60 7.72
CA CYS A 89 -11.05 11.43 7.11
C CYS A 89 -9.57 11.69 6.78
N GLU A 90 -9.25 12.85 6.22
CA GLU A 90 -7.86 13.25 5.95
C GLU A 90 -7.04 13.33 7.23
N LYS A 91 -7.58 13.97 8.27
CA LYS A 91 -6.94 14.07 9.58
C LYS A 91 -6.67 12.71 10.21
N ILE A 92 -7.62 11.79 10.18
CA ILE A 92 -7.47 10.40 10.67
C ILE A 92 -6.37 9.69 9.86
N THR A 93 -6.37 9.84 8.56
CA THR A 93 -5.37 9.20 7.68
C THR A 93 -3.95 9.70 7.97
N GLU A 94 -3.77 11.00 8.16
CA GLU A 94 -2.48 11.58 8.53
C GLU A 94 -2.02 11.12 9.91
N GLU A 95 -2.93 11.08 10.89
CA GLU A 95 -2.60 10.62 12.23
C GLU A 95 -2.23 9.13 12.23
N PHE A 96 -2.96 8.28 11.49
CA PHE A 96 -2.61 6.88 11.34
C PHE A 96 -1.22 6.69 10.72
N ARG A 97 -0.87 7.45 9.68
CA ARG A 97 0.47 7.40 9.06
C ARG A 97 1.57 7.75 10.05
N ARG A 98 1.32 8.71 10.92
CA ARG A 98 2.27 9.12 11.97
C ARG A 98 2.36 8.08 13.08
N TRP A 99 1.21 7.63 13.56
CA TRP A 99 1.10 6.68 14.64
C TRP A 99 1.69 5.31 14.31
N ILE A 100 1.48 4.80 13.09
CA ILE A 100 1.90 3.44 12.71
C ILE A 100 3.43 3.26 12.79
N PHE A 101 4.19 4.32 12.56
CA PHE A 101 5.66 4.33 12.62
C PHE A 101 6.23 5.02 13.86
N SER A 102 5.40 5.45 14.82
CA SER A 102 5.86 6.10 16.04
C SER A 102 6.51 5.13 17.04
N ASP A 103 6.13 3.86 17.00
CA ASP A 103 6.67 2.80 17.84
C ASP A 103 7.77 2.02 17.09
N PRO A 104 9.01 1.92 17.64
CA PRO A 104 10.11 1.25 16.98
C PRO A 104 9.88 -0.25 16.77
N GLN A 105 9.26 -0.95 17.74
CA GLN A 105 9.02 -2.40 17.64
C GLN A 105 7.97 -2.68 16.56
N ARG A 106 6.89 -1.90 16.53
CA ARG A 106 5.88 -1.98 15.49
C ARG A 106 6.47 -1.72 14.11
N THR A 107 7.33 -0.71 13.98
CA THR A 107 8.03 -0.37 12.75
C THR A 107 8.91 -1.52 12.27
N GLU A 108 9.69 -2.14 13.16
CA GLU A 108 10.56 -3.27 12.83
C GLU A 108 9.75 -4.46 12.27
N VAL A 109 8.66 -4.83 12.94
CA VAL A 109 7.76 -5.91 12.50
C VAL A 109 7.17 -5.62 11.12
N LEU A 110 6.67 -4.40 10.89
CA LEU A 110 6.06 -4.00 9.61
C LEU A 110 7.08 -3.98 8.48
N VAL A 111 8.30 -3.49 8.73
CA VAL A 111 9.38 -3.48 7.74
C VAL A 111 9.83 -4.90 7.41
N ALA A 112 9.95 -5.77 8.41
CA ALA A 112 10.31 -7.18 8.20
C ALA A 112 9.22 -7.90 7.35
N GLU A 113 7.95 -7.73 7.70
CA GLU A 113 6.82 -8.30 6.94
C GLU A 113 6.79 -7.78 5.49
N TYR A 114 6.96 -6.47 5.30
CA TYR A 114 7.01 -5.87 3.98
C TYR A 114 8.16 -6.42 3.14
N ASN A 115 9.35 -6.49 3.71
CA ASN A 115 10.53 -7.02 3.02
C ASN A 115 10.38 -8.50 2.68
N GLN A 116 9.82 -9.30 3.56
CA GLN A 116 9.54 -10.70 3.30
C GLN A 116 8.53 -10.87 2.15
N ARG A 117 7.51 -10.02 2.10
CA ARG A 117 6.41 -10.16 1.13
C ARG A 117 6.74 -9.57 -0.23
N PHE A 118 7.44 -8.45 -0.28
CA PHE A 118 7.65 -7.69 -1.52
C PHE A 118 9.11 -7.62 -1.98
N ASN A 119 10.07 -7.74 -1.07
CA ASN A 119 11.49 -7.62 -1.37
C ASN A 119 12.26 -8.94 -1.26
N SER A 120 11.58 -10.07 -1.04
CA SER A 120 12.20 -11.41 -0.95
C SER A 120 12.61 -11.95 -2.31
N LEU A 121 11.97 -11.49 -3.40
CA LEU A 121 12.29 -11.91 -4.75
C LEU A 121 13.39 -11.00 -5.31
N ARG A 122 14.58 -11.56 -5.52
CA ARG A 122 15.64 -10.90 -6.28
C ARG A 122 15.57 -11.39 -7.71
N ALA A 123 15.50 -10.46 -8.65
CA ALA A 123 15.69 -10.81 -10.06
C ALA A 123 17.07 -11.46 -10.23
N PRO A 124 17.18 -12.62 -10.90
CA PRO A 124 18.45 -13.24 -11.18
C PRO A 124 19.33 -12.28 -12.00
N ARG A 125 20.62 -12.23 -11.70
CA ARG A 125 21.60 -11.49 -12.48
C ARG A 125 22.38 -12.49 -13.31
N TYR A 126 22.53 -12.18 -14.59
CA TYR A 126 23.24 -13.01 -15.54
C TYR A 126 24.56 -12.31 -15.87
N ASP A 127 25.69 -12.98 -15.63
CA ASP A 127 27.04 -12.48 -15.96
C ASP A 127 27.53 -13.13 -17.24
N GLY A 128 27.54 -12.37 -18.32
CA GLY A 128 28.04 -12.79 -19.64
C GLY A 128 29.53 -12.55 -19.83
N SER A 129 30.26 -12.05 -18.84
CA SER A 129 31.70 -11.69 -19.00
C SER A 129 32.58 -12.87 -19.45
N LYS A 130 32.24 -14.09 -19.00
CA LYS A 130 32.98 -15.31 -19.29
C LYS A 130 32.43 -16.11 -20.47
N LEU A 131 31.39 -15.64 -21.14
CA LEU A 131 30.81 -16.33 -22.29
C LEU A 131 31.80 -16.33 -23.45
N ARG A 132 31.98 -17.52 -24.03
CA ARG A 132 32.60 -17.66 -25.33
C ARG A 132 31.51 -17.63 -26.39
N LEU A 133 31.67 -16.77 -27.39
CA LEU A 133 30.71 -16.58 -28.46
C LEU A 133 31.37 -17.06 -29.78
N PRO A 134 31.38 -18.39 -30.03
CA PRO A 134 31.99 -18.95 -31.24
C PRO A 134 31.18 -18.50 -32.46
N GLY A 135 31.90 -18.10 -33.51
CA GLY A 135 31.29 -17.60 -34.75
C GLY A 135 31.04 -16.10 -34.78
N LEU A 136 31.31 -15.39 -33.67
CA LEU A 136 31.26 -13.93 -33.68
C LEU A 136 32.45 -13.39 -34.51
N SER A 137 32.18 -12.36 -35.33
CA SER A 137 33.20 -11.69 -36.09
C SER A 137 34.24 -11.01 -35.21
N ASP A 138 35.54 -11.12 -35.54
CA ASP A 138 36.63 -10.45 -34.82
C ASP A 138 36.52 -8.91 -34.86
N HIS A 139 35.74 -8.38 -35.79
CA HIS A 139 35.47 -6.93 -35.90
C HIS A 139 34.34 -6.44 -35.01
N PHE A 140 33.64 -7.33 -34.31
CA PHE A 140 32.51 -6.96 -33.45
C PHE A 140 32.77 -7.36 -32.00
N THR A 141 32.80 -6.37 -31.12
CA THR A 141 32.94 -6.58 -29.67
C THR A 141 31.61 -6.25 -28.97
N PRO A 142 30.88 -7.25 -28.44
CA PRO A 142 29.63 -6.99 -27.73
C PRO A 142 29.87 -6.19 -26.47
N HIS A 143 28.98 -5.24 -26.21
CA HIS A 143 28.97 -4.51 -24.94
C HIS A 143 28.66 -5.45 -23.76
N PRO A 144 29.08 -5.12 -22.52
CA PRO A 144 28.80 -5.95 -21.33
C PRO A 144 27.33 -6.32 -21.20
N TYR A 145 26.41 -5.35 -21.34
CA TYR A 145 24.96 -5.59 -21.23
C TYR A 145 24.42 -6.53 -22.32
N GLN A 146 25.03 -6.56 -23.50
CA GLN A 146 24.68 -7.51 -24.58
C GLN A 146 25.11 -8.92 -24.20
N ARG A 147 26.33 -9.07 -23.64
CA ARG A 147 26.83 -10.36 -23.16
C ARG A 147 25.96 -10.91 -22.00
N ASP A 148 25.55 -10.04 -21.09
CA ASP A 148 24.64 -10.42 -19.99
C ASP A 148 23.27 -10.85 -20.52
N ALA A 149 22.76 -10.15 -21.53
CA ALA A 149 21.52 -10.54 -22.21
C ALA A 149 21.64 -11.91 -22.91
N VAL A 150 22.77 -12.20 -23.58
CA VAL A 150 23.04 -13.53 -24.16
C VAL A 150 23.11 -14.59 -23.07
N ALA A 151 23.77 -14.31 -21.93
CA ALA A 151 23.82 -15.22 -20.79
C ALA A 151 22.42 -15.56 -20.30
N ARG A 152 21.55 -14.57 -20.22
CA ARG A 152 20.14 -14.75 -19.84
C ARG A 152 19.37 -15.59 -20.87
N ILE A 153 19.53 -15.30 -22.17
CA ILE A 153 18.87 -16.07 -23.25
C ILE A 153 19.26 -17.56 -23.19
N ILE A 154 20.51 -17.86 -22.88
CA ILE A 154 20.99 -19.23 -22.74
C ILE A 154 20.41 -19.92 -21.50
N ALA A 155 20.27 -19.19 -20.42
CA ALA A 155 19.83 -19.73 -19.13
C ALA A 155 18.30 -19.88 -18.99
N GLU A 156 17.54 -19.08 -19.72
CA GLU A 156 16.07 -18.99 -19.56
C GLU A 156 15.35 -19.53 -20.80
N PRO A 157 14.22 -20.24 -20.62
CA PRO A 157 13.45 -20.79 -21.76
C PRO A 157 12.80 -19.70 -22.61
N ALA A 158 12.60 -18.50 -22.07
CA ALA A 158 12.10 -17.32 -22.77
C ALA A 158 12.67 -16.04 -22.15
N THR A 159 13.08 -15.10 -22.98
CA THR A 159 13.67 -13.84 -22.53
C THR A 159 13.08 -12.66 -23.28
N LEU A 160 12.62 -11.66 -22.54
CA LEU A 160 12.26 -10.34 -23.07
C LEU A 160 13.48 -9.41 -23.00
N LEU A 161 13.89 -8.87 -24.17
CA LEU A 161 14.96 -7.86 -24.27
C LEU A 161 14.34 -6.46 -24.33
N ASP A 162 14.21 -5.82 -23.18
CA ASP A 162 13.71 -4.45 -23.05
C ASP A 162 14.88 -3.43 -23.06
N HIS A 163 15.68 -3.49 -24.11
CA HIS A 163 16.76 -2.53 -24.33
C HIS A 163 16.24 -1.33 -25.14
N VAL A 164 16.83 -0.16 -24.93
CA VAL A 164 16.51 1.05 -25.71
C VAL A 164 16.73 0.85 -27.22
N VAL A 165 16.10 1.67 -28.03
CA VAL A 165 16.29 1.66 -29.49
C VAL A 165 17.77 1.96 -29.81
N GLY A 166 18.34 1.22 -30.73
CA GLY A 166 19.76 1.35 -31.11
C GLY A 166 20.73 0.56 -30.23
N ALA A 167 20.31 -0.14 -29.19
CA ALA A 167 21.17 -0.94 -28.31
C ALA A 167 21.65 -2.26 -28.91
N GLY A 168 21.44 -2.51 -30.22
CA GLY A 168 21.90 -3.70 -30.90
C GLY A 168 21.18 -4.99 -30.52
N LYS A 169 19.86 -4.93 -30.22
CA LYS A 169 19.05 -6.10 -29.87
C LYS A 169 19.18 -7.26 -30.86
N THR A 170 19.15 -6.96 -32.15
CA THR A 170 19.29 -7.98 -33.22
C THR A 170 20.62 -8.74 -33.11
N GLY A 171 21.73 -8.04 -32.90
CA GLY A 171 23.03 -8.68 -32.69
C GLY A 171 23.16 -9.47 -31.39
N THR A 172 22.27 -9.21 -30.41
CA THR A 172 22.20 -9.97 -29.15
C THR A 172 21.39 -11.27 -29.32
N MET A 173 20.45 -11.30 -30.27
CA MET A 173 19.57 -12.46 -30.53
C MET A 173 20.17 -13.46 -31.54
N LEU A 174 21.12 -13.05 -32.36
CA LEU A 174 21.84 -13.90 -33.32
C LEU A 174 23.00 -14.64 -32.68
#